data_498eaf7943b7e0dfd8adc1757135958b
#
_entry.id   498eaf7943b7e0dfd8adc1757135958b
#
_cell.length_a   1.000
_cell.length_b   1.000
_cell.length_c   1.000
_cell.angle_alpha   90.00
_cell.angle_beta   90.00
_cell.angle_gamma   90.00
#
_symmetry.space_group_name_H-M   'P 1'
#
loop_
_entity.id
_entity.type
_entity.pdbx_description
1 polymer ?
#
loop_
_entity_poly.entity_id
_entity_poly.type
_entity_poly.pdbx_seq_one_letter_code
_entity_poly.pdbx_strand_id
1 'polypeptide(L)'
;MENITIKINGMDVSAPAGSTILEAARLAQVEIPTLCFLKDTNEIAACRLCTVEINGGRLAASCVYPINPGLEVKTNTPSLREYRKKTLQLILSNHDRSCLSCVRSESCELQTLCKEMGVDADDYFDGDKTPSVLDESAAHMVRDNSKCILCRRCTAVCEKVQGIGVIGPNDRGFATFIGSAFDMGLGETSCVSCGQCIAVCPTGALYEKSSIDEVTAAIADPTKHVIVQTAPSVRAALGEDFDYPIGTNVEGKMAAALRRLGFDKVFDTNFSADLTIMEEAHEFIERVQHGGVLPMITSCSPGWVKYCEHYFPDMTENLSSCKSPQQMFGAIAKSYYAEKMGIKPEDIVSVSIMPCTAKKFEIGRDDQDANGVADVDYSLTTRELARMIKQAGIRFNNLPDEEFDAPLGIYSGAGVIFGATGGVMEAALRTAVETLTGEELKKLDFTDVRGTEGIKEATYHVGDMDVKVAVASGLGNARELLNKVKSGEADYHFIEIMGCPGGCVNGGGQPQQPGYVRNTTDIRTLRAKVLYDTDAAAPIRKSHENPAIKELYDTYLGTPGSEKAHHLLHTSYVKRSINNN
;
A
#
# COMPACT_ATOMS: atom_id res chain seq x y z
N MET A 1 3.58 -12.56 -31.75
CA MET A 1 5.03 -12.42 -31.53
C MET A 1 5.69 -13.72 -31.97
N GLU A 2 6.82 -13.66 -32.64
CA GLU A 2 7.60 -14.83 -33.02
C GLU A 2 8.18 -15.50 -31.76
N ASN A 3 8.15 -16.85 -31.71
CA ASN A 3 8.70 -17.60 -30.61
C ASN A 3 10.12 -18.08 -30.97
N ILE A 4 11.03 -18.03 -29.99
CA ILE A 4 12.39 -18.58 -30.13
C ILE A 4 12.46 -19.83 -29.26
N THR A 5 12.99 -20.91 -29.84
CA THR A 5 13.24 -22.16 -29.14
C THR A 5 14.71 -22.23 -28.71
N ILE A 6 14.94 -22.49 -27.44
CA ILE A 6 16.26 -22.68 -26.82
C ILE A 6 16.29 -24.00 -26.06
N LYS A 7 17.48 -24.46 -25.65
CA LYS A 7 17.60 -25.64 -24.79
C LYS A 7 17.90 -25.23 -23.35
N ILE A 8 17.08 -25.66 -22.39
CA ILE A 8 17.32 -25.48 -20.96
C ILE A 8 17.45 -26.85 -20.30
N ASN A 9 18.62 -27.15 -19.74
CA ASN A 9 18.95 -28.46 -19.16
C ASN A 9 18.65 -29.64 -20.11
N GLY A 10 18.84 -29.44 -21.41
CA GLY A 10 18.56 -30.44 -22.46
C GLY A 10 17.10 -30.49 -22.96
N MET A 11 16.18 -29.76 -22.37
CA MET A 11 14.78 -29.63 -22.80
C MET A 11 14.62 -28.50 -23.80
N ASP A 12 13.87 -28.70 -24.85
CA ASP A 12 13.49 -27.65 -25.80
C ASP A 12 12.39 -26.77 -25.16
N VAL A 13 12.64 -25.48 -25.09
CA VAL A 13 11.76 -24.48 -24.47
C VAL A 13 11.49 -23.36 -25.47
N SER A 14 10.22 -23.13 -25.78
CA SER A 14 9.78 -22.07 -26.68
C SER A 14 9.26 -20.88 -25.88
N ALA A 15 9.80 -19.69 -26.12
CA ALA A 15 9.40 -18.45 -25.45
C ALA A 15 9.34 -17.29 -26.46
N PRO A 16 8.55 -16.23 -26.18
CA PRO A 16 8.47 -15.05 -27.04
C PRO A 16 9.83 -14.42 -27.31
N ALA A 17 10.05 -13.95 -28.52
CA ALA A 17 11.25 -13.19 -28.87
C ALA A 17 11.39 -11.95 -27.95
N GLY A 18 12.60 -11.69 -27.47
CA GLY A 18 12.86 -10.64 -26.48
C GLY A 18 12.79 -11.09 -25.02
N SER A 19 12.28 -12.29 -24.74
CA SER A 19 12.31 -12.85 -23.38
C SER A 19 13.74 -13.05 -22.89
N THR A 20 13.94 -12.97 -21.58
CA THR A 20 15.19 -13.33 -20.92
C THR A 20 15.27 -14.85 -20.68
N ILE A 21 16.49 -15.36 -20.40
CA ILE A 21 16.68 -16.77 -20.00
C ILE A 21 15.84 -17.08 -18.74
N LEU A 22 15.76 -16.15 -17.79
CA LEU A 22 14.97 -16.33 -16.56
C LEU A 22 13.47 -16.53 -16.88
N GLU A 23 12.93 -15.72 -17.79
CA GLU A 23 11.53 -15.84 -18.21
C GLU A 23 11.27 -17.16 -18.95
N ALA A 24 12.15 -17.53 -19.87
CA ALA A 24 12.07 -18.82 -20.57
C ALA A 24 12.15 -20.02 -19.60
N ALA A 25 13.03 -19.94 -18.59
CA ALA A 25 13.16 -20.99 -17.56
C ALA A 25 11.87 -21.15 -16.75
N ARG A 26 11.21 -20.04 -16.38
CA ARG A 26 9.92 -20.08 -15.68
C ARG A 26 8.80 -20.73 -16.49
N LEU A 27 8.74 -20.48 -17.80
CA LEU A 27 7.79 -21.18 -18.69
C LEU A 27 8.02 -22.69 -18.69
N ALA A 28 9.27 -23.12 -18.53
CA ALA A 28 9.65 -24.53 -18.42
C ALA A 28 9.54 -25.10 -16.99
N GLN A 29 8.99 -24.37 -16.03
CA GLN A 29 8.92 -24.74 -14.61
C GLN A 29 10.31 -25.01 -14.00
N VAL A 30 11.34 -24.30 -14.49
CA VAL A 30 12.70 -24.36 -13.96
C VAL A 30 12.96 -23.08 -13.14
N GLU A 31 13.13 -23.25 -11.84
CA GLU A 31 13.46 -22.14 -10.96
C GLU A 31 14.95 -21.79 -11.00
N ILE A 32 15.23 -20.51 -11.20
CA ILE A 32 16.55 -19.92 -11.08
C ILE A 32 16.50 -18.89 -9.95
N PRO A 33 17.34 -19.01 -8.90
CA PRO A 33 17.26 -18.12 -7.75
C PRO A 33 17.57 -16.67 -8.12
N THR A 34 16.79 -15.75 -7.55
CA THR A 34 16.97 -14.30 -7.73
C THR A 34 16.80 -13.60 -6.39
N LEU A 35 17.49 -12.47 -6.20
CA LEU A 35 17.34 -11.66 -4.99
C LEU A 35 17.20 -10.16 -5.29
N CYS A 36 17.69 -9.68 -6.44
CA CYS A 36 17.52 -8.29 -6.85
C CYS A 36 16.43 -8.10 -7.90
N PHE A 37 16.07 -9.12 -8.66
CA PHE A 37 15.18 -9.01 -9.81
C PHE A 37 13.73 -8.71 -9.40
N LEU A 38 13.15 -7.69 -10.03
CA LEU A 38 11.72 -7.42 -10.10
C LEU A 38 11.39 -7.05 -11.54
N LYS A 39 10.50 -7.82 -12.15
CA LYS A 39 10.10 -7.62 -13.55
C LYS A 39 9.60 -6.20 -13.79
N ASP A 40 9.99 -5.61 -14.90
CA ASP A 40 9.63 -4.26 -15.37
C ASP A 40 10.06 -3.12 -14.41
N THR A 41 10.66 -3.45 -13.27
CA THR A 41 11.05 -2.47 -12.25
C THR A 41 12.56 -2.46 -12.00
N ASN A 42 13.15 -3.60 -11.64
CA ASN A 42 14.56 -3.71 -11.24
C ASN A 42 15.27 -4.90 -11.90
N GLU A 43 15.76 -4.70 -13.10
CA GLU A 43 16.41 -5.71 -13.95
C GLU A 43 17.90 -5.36 -14.16
N ILE A 44 18.68 -5.36 -13.08
CA ILE A 44 20.06 -4.83 -13.06
C ILE A 44 21.14 -5.89 -12.83
N ALA A 45 20.76 -7.16 -12.66
CA ALA A 45 21.68 -8.28 -12.42
C ALA A 45 22.69 -8.06 -11.26
N ALA A 46 22.33 -7.29 -10.22
CA ALA A 46 23.25 -6.89 -9.15
C ALA A 46 23.68 -8.08 -8.26
N CYS A 47 22.73 -8.95 -7.86
CA CYS A 47 23.02 -10.02 -6.89
C CYS A 47 23.78 -11.23 -7.47
N ARG A 48 23.78 -11.42 -8.78
CA ARG A 48 24.43 -12.54 -9.49
C ARG A 48 23.94 -13.96 -9.13
N LEU A 49 22.94 -14.13 -8.29
CA LEU A 49 22.40 -15.44 -7.93
C LEU A 49 21.73 -16.15 -9.12
N CYS A 50 21.20 -15.37 -10.07
CA CYS A 50 20.59 -15.90 -11.29
C CYS A 50 21.61 -16.37 -12.36
N THR A 51 22.88 -16.46 -12.04
CA THR A 51 23.93 -16.92 -12.97
C THR A 51 23.67 -18.34 -13.45
N VAL A 52 23.79 -18.54 -14.77
CA VAL A 52 23.64 -19.80 -15.50
C VAL A 52 24.84 -20.02 -16.41
N GLU A 53 25.07 -21.27 -16.85
CA GLU A 53 26.06 -21.60 -17.89
C GLU A 53 25.36 -21.61 -19.26
N ILE A 54 25.98 -20.96 -20.25
CA ILE A 54 25.48 -20.91 -21.64
C ILE A 54 26.58 -21.41 -22.60
N ASN A 55 26.16 -22.10 -23.66
CA ASN A 55 26.99 -22.46 -24.81
C ASN A 55 28.41 -22.93 -24.44
N GLY A 56 28.52 -24.03 -23.71
CA GLY A 56 29.80 -24.66 -23.39
C GLY A 56 30.49 -24.11 -22.13
N GLY A 57 29.78 -23.45 -21.21
CA GLY A 57 30.25 -23.11 -19.87
C GLY A 57 30.51 -21.63 -19.60
N ARG A 58 30.18 -20.73 -20.53
CA ARG A 58 30.23 -19.28 -20.29
C ARG A 58 29.13 -18.89 -19.29
N LEU A 59 29.48 -18.08 -18.29
CA LEU A 59 28.55 -17.60 -17.27
C LEU A 59 27.77 -16.38 -17.77
N ALA A 60 26.45 -16.38 -17.53
CA ALA A 60 25.56 -15.26 -17.84
C ALA A 60 24.52 -15.05 -16.73
N ALA A 61 24.12 -13.80 -16.50
CA ALA A 61 23.03 -13.49 -15.58
C ALA A 61 21.67 -13.66 -16.31
N SER A 62 20.93 -14.70 -15.97
CA SER A 62 19.69 -15.09 -16.69
C SER A 62 18.60 -14.01 -16.67
N CYS A 63 18.56 -13.17 -15.64
CA CYS A 63 17.51 -12.15 -15.49
C CYS A 63 17.61 -10.98 -16.48
N VAL A 64 18.73 -10.83 -17.19
CA VAL A 64 18.97 -9.75 -18.18
C VAL A 64 19.51 -10.28 -19.52
N TYR A 65 19.79 -11.56 -19.62
CA TYR A 65 20.36 -12.13 -20.85
C TYR A 65 19.22 -12.57 -21.80
N PRO A 66 19.10 -11.96 -23.01
CA PRO A 66 18.04 -12.30 -23.94
C PRO A 66 18.24 -13.69 -24.54
N ILE A 67 17.14 -14.39 -24.84
CA ILE A 67 17.19 -15.65 -25.58
C ILE A 67 17.48 -15.42 -27.05
N ASN A 68 18.23 -16.35 -27.66
CA ASN A 68 18.54 -16.34 -29.08
C ASN A 68 18.46 -17.76 -29.64
N PRO A 69 18.19 -17.95 -30.93
CA PRO A 69 18.17 -19.28 -31.54
C PRO A 69 19.46 -20.04 -31.34
N GLY A 70 19.36 -21.32 -30.99
CA GLY A 70 20.54 -22.18 -30.73
C GLY A 70 21.20 -21.99 -29.36
N LEU A 71 20.61 -21.22 -28.46
CA LEU A 71 21.12 -21.04 -27.10
C LEU A 71 20.90 -22.32 -26.29
N GLU A 72 21.97 -22.83 -25.69
CA GLU A 72 21.94 -23.94 -24.73
C GLU A 72 22.27 -23.40 -23.33
N VAL A 73 21.39 -23.68 -22.36
CA VAL A 73 21.48 -23.18 -20.99
C VAL A 73 21.50 -24.35 -20.00
N LYS A 74 22.45 -24.32 -19.07
CA LYS A 74 22.44 -25.18 -17.87
C LYS A 74 22.19 -24.31 -16.65
N THR A 75 21.19 -24.68 -15.87
CA THR A 75 20.75 -23.88 -14.71
C THR A 75 21.26 -24.41 -13.38
N ASN A 76 21.72 -25.67 -13.33
CA ASN A 76 22.06 -26.35 -12.10
C ASN A 76 23.21 -27.37 -12.31
N THR A 77 24.44 -26.86 -12.45
CA THR A 77 25.67 -27.67 -12.43
C THR A 77 26.34 -27.60 -11.05
N PRO A 78 27.26 -28.54 -10.71
CA PRO A 78 28.04 -28.44 -9.48
C PRO A 78 28.77 -27.09 -9.34
N SER A 79 29.35 -26.59 -10.45
CA SER A 79 30.02 -25.30 -10.52
C SER A 79 29.07 -24.14 -10.19
N LEU A 80 27.83 -24.13 -10.74
CA LEU A 80 26.82 -23.11 -10.46
C LEU A 80 26.34 -23.13 -9.00
N ARG A 81 26.21 -24.32 -8.41
CA ARG A 81 25.85 -24.44 -6.98
C ARG A 81 26.93 -23.82 -6.09
N GLU A 82 28.20 -24.15 -6.35
CA GLU A 82 29.32 -23.57 -5.64
C GLU A 82 29.42 -22.06 -5.85
N TYR A 83 29.19 -21.57 -7.07
CA TYR A 83 29.16 -20.15 -7.40
C TYR A 83 28.08 -19.41 -6.58
N ARG A 84 26.88 -19.96 -6.51
CA ARG A 84 25.76 -19.35 -5.76
C ARG A 84 26.02 -19.37 -4.25
N LYS A 85 26.58 -20.47 -3.73
CA LYS A 85 26.98 -20.57 -2.32
C LYS A 85 28.00 -19.49 -1.97
N LYS A 86 29.07 -19.34 -2.75
CA LYS A 86 30.07 -18.27 -2.54
C LYS A 86 29.48 -16.86 -2.66
N THR A 87 28.56 -16.66 -3.58
CA THR A 87 27.86 -15.37 -3.73
C THR A 87 27.06 -15.02 -2.47
N LEU A 88 26.34 -15.98 -1.89
CA LEU A 88 25.63 -15.78 -0.62
C LEU A 88 26.59 -15.54 0.54
N GLN A 89 27.69 -16.28 0.64
CA GLN A 89 28.74 -16.05 1.64
C GLN A 89 29.32 -14.63 1.58
N LEU A 90 29.53 -14.09 0.37
CA LEU A 90 29.97 -12.70 0.17
C LEU A 90 28.91 -11.70 0.60
N ILE A 91 27.63 -11.97 0.34
CA ILE A 91 26.53 -11.12 0.82
C ILE A 91 26.49 -11.14 2.34
N LEU A 92 26.60 -12.32 2.97
CA LEU A 92 26.57 -12.49 4.42
C LEU A 92 27.75 -11.82 5.12
N SER A 93 28.92 -11.72 4.46
CA SER A 93 30.11 -11.08 5.04
C SER A 93 29.88 -9.60 5.37
N ASN A 94 28.97 -8.93 4.67
CA ASN A 94 28.62 -7.52 4.88
C ASN A 94 27.25 -7.31 5.56
N HIS A 95 26.49 -8.38 5.81
CA HIS A 95 25.15 -8.33 6.37
C HIS A 95 25.13 -8.57 7.88
N ASP A 96 24.33 -7.79 8.64
CA ASP A 96 24.04 -8.10 10.04
C ASP A 96 23.15 -9.35 10.14
N ARG A 97 23.66 -10.39 10.79
CA ARG A 97 23.05 -11.71 10.90
C ARG A 97 22.30 -11.93 12.21
N SER A 98 21.96 -10.86 12.92
CA SER A 98 21.13 -10.91 14.12
C SER A 98 19.66 -11.24 13.76
N CYS A 99 19.45 -12.40 13.12
CA CYS A 99 18.16 -12.79 12.53
C CYS A 99 17.05 -12.92 13.57
N LEU A 100 17.35 -13.36 14.79
CA LEU A 100 16.36 -13.57 15.85
C LEU A 100 15.68 -12.27 16.30
N SER A 101 16.37 -11.14 16.19
CA SER A 101 15.82 -9.80 16.50
C SER A 101 15.40 -9.02 15.25
N CYS A 102 15.52 -9.61 14.06
CA CYS A 102 15.18 -8.96 12.81
C CYS A 102 13.67 -9.00 12.57
N VAL A 103 13.09 -7.88 12.14
CA VAL A 103 11.66 -7.77 11.76
C VAL A 103 11.26 -8.71 10.61
N ARG A 104 12.23 -9.22 9.85
CA ARG A 104 12.03 -10.15 8.74
C ARG A 104 12.40 -11.58 9.09
N SER A 105 12.61 -11.91 10.36
CA SER A 105 12.82 -13.30 10.78
C SER A 105 11.72 -14.19 10.20
N GLU A 106 12.09 -15.37 9.69
CA GLU A 106 11.21 -16.35 9.03
C GLU A 106 10.61 -15.93 7.66
N SER A 107 10.60 -14.64 7.31
CA SER A 107 10.03 -14.12 6.05
C SER A 107 11.07 -13.43 5.16
N CYS A 108 12.36 -13.59 5.42
CA CYS A 108 13.47 -12.96 4.71
C CYS A 108 13.90 -13.78 3.48
N GLU A 109 13.88 -13.18 2.29
CA GLU A 109 14.31 -13.85 1.05
C GLU A 109 15.78 -14.30 1.09
N LEU A 110 16.65 -13.51 1.75
CA LEU A 110 18.08 -13.90 1.93
C LEU A 110 18.19 -15.14 2.82
N GLN A 111 17.48 -15.18 3.93
CA GLN A 111 17.47 -16.31 4.87
C GLN A 111 16.96 -17.60 4.19
N THR A 112 15.88 -17.51 3.41
CA THR A 112 15.33 -18.61 2.62
C THR A 112 16.38 -19.16 1.63
N LEU A 113 17.01 -18.28 0.85
CA LEU A 113 18.04 -18.70 -0.12
C LEU A 113 19.28 -19.31 0.54
N CYS A 114 19.72 -18.80 1.69
CA CYS A 114 20.83 -19.42 2.44
C CYS A 114 20.46 -20.85 2.87
N LYS A 115 19.26 -21.06 3.39
CA LYS A 115 18.76 -22.39 3.76
C LYS A 115 18.71 -23.34 2.56
N GLU A 116 18.15 -22.89 1.42
CA GLU A 116 18.03 -23.69 0.19
C GLU A 116 19.39 -24.06 -0.41
N MET A 117 20.40 -23.16 -0.32
CA MET A 117 21.75 -23.38 -0.87
C MET A 117 22.70 -24.02 0.13
N GLY A 118 22.25 -24.38 1.33
CA GLY A 118 23.09 -24.99 2.36
C GLY A 118 24.23 -24.08 2.82
N VAL A 119 23.94 -22.79 3.04
CA VAL A 119 24.86 -21.80 3.61
C VAL A 119 24.50 -21.58 5.07
N ASP A 120 25.39 -21.98 5.98
CA ASP A 120 25.19 -21.79 7.41
C ASP A 120 25.50 -20.35 7.84
N ALA A 121 24.96 -19.93 8.99
CA ALA A 121 25.13 -18.58 9.50
C ALA A 121 26.60 -18.15 9.68
N ASP A 122 27.47 -19.09 10.00
CA ASP A 122 28.89 -18.87 10.22
C ASP A 122 29.75 -19.15 8.96
N ASP A 123 29.12 -19.60 7.86
CA ASP A 123 29.79 -19.91 6.59
C ASP A 123 29.84 -18.65 5.69
N TYR A 124 30.73 -17.72 6.02
CA TYR A 124 30.91 -16.46 5.30
C TYR A 124 32.37 -16.02 5.32
N PHE A 125 32.68 -15.04 4.49
CA PHE A 125 34.01 -14.40 4.49
C PHE A 125 34.04 -13.29 5.56
N ASP A 126 35.08 -13.24 6.36
CA ASP A 126 35.36 -12.16 7.29
C ASP A 126 36.16 -11.06 6.61
N GLY A 127 35.91 -9.79 7.00
CA GLY A 127 36.57 -8.62 6.43
C GLY A 127 35.89 -7.31 6.81
N ASP A 128 36.32 -6.25 6.14
CA ASP A 128 35.72 -4.92 6.32
C ASP A 128 34.25 -4.91 5.93
N LYS A 129 33.46 -4.11 6.63
CA LYS A 129 32.03 -3.91 6.37
C LYS A 129 31.76 -2.52 5.85
N THR A 130 30.76 -2.40 4.98
CA THR A 130 30.23 -1.10 4.56
C THR A 130 29.72 -0.35 5.79
N PRO A 131 29.91 0.98 5.87
CA PRO A 131 29.37 1.78 6.95
C PRO A 131 27.86 1.55 7.11
N SER A 132 27.43 1.33 8.35
CA SER A 132 26.02 1.14 8.68
C SER A 132 25.42 2.43 9.18
N VAL A 133 24.29 2.83 8.60
CA VAL A 133 23.49 3.98 9.03
C VAL A 133 22.12 3.47 9.44
N LEU A 134 21.70 3.83 10.66
CA LEU A 134 20.31 3.68 11.12
C LEU A 134 19.62 5.05 11.00
N ASP A 135 18.56 5.11 10.21
CA ASP A 135 17.78 6.33 10.00
C ASP A 135 16.34 6.10 10.49
N GLU A 136 15.98 6.78 11.58
CA GLU A 136 14.67 6.77 12.21
C GLU A 136 13.94 8.11 12.11
N SER A 137 14.45 9.03 11.27
CA SER A 137 13.92 10.39 11.12
C SER A 137 12.50 10.44 10.56
N ALA A 138 12.12 9.47 9.75
CA ALA A 138 10.78 9.42 9.16
C ALA A 138 9.74 8.89 10.17
N ALA A 139 8.56 9.51 10.19
CA ALA A 139 7.46 9.10 11.08
C ALA A 139 6.93 7.69 10.78
N HIS A 140 7.12 7.19 9.55
CA HIS A 140 6.46 5.99 9.04
C HIS A 140 7.37 4.77 8.89
N MET A 141 8.70 4.95 8.87
CA MET A 141 9.62 3.85 8.62
C MET A 141 11.00 4.07 9.22
N VAL A 142 11.72 2.96 9.37
CA VAL A 142 13.13 2.90 9.75
C VAL A 142 13.93 2.34 8.58
N ARG A 143 15.15 2.86 8.38
CA ARG A 143 16.14 2.35 7.43
C ARG A 143 17.38 1.89 8.18
N ASP A 144 17.65 0.60 8.15
CA ASP A 144 18.81 -0.05 8.77
C ASP A 144 19.74 -0.59 7.68
N ASN A 145 20.81 0.14 7.38
CA ASN A 145 21.75 -0.22 6.34
C ASN A 145 22.65 -1.42 6.71
N SER A 146 22.71 -1.83 7.98
CA SER A 146 23.44 -3.05 8.38
C SER A 146 22.82 -4.31 7.73
N LYS A 147 21.54 -4.26 7.39
CA LYS A 147 20.78 -5.35 6.75
C LYS A 147 20.57 -5.14 5.25
N CYS A 148 21.17 -4.09 4.67
CA CYS A 148 21.06 -3.79 3.26
C CYS A 148 22.03 -4.65 2.44
N ILE A 149 21.52 -5.28 1.36
CA ILE A 149 22.29 -6.10 0.42
C ILE A 149 22.52 -5.40 -0.93
N LEU A 150 22.28 -4.11 -1.01
CA LEU A 150 22.48 -3.27 -2.21
C LEU A 150 21.75 -3.78 -3.46
N CYS A 151 20.61 -4.47 -3.29
CA CYS A 151 19.83 -5.03 -4.40
C CYS A 151 19.12 -3.95 -5.25
N ARG A 152 18.98 -2.73 -4.73
CA ARG A 152 18.37 -1.56 -5.38
C ARG A 152 16.88 -1.70 -5.75
N ARG A 153 16.14 -2.69 -5.25
CA ARG A 153 14.69 -2.78 -5.48
C ARG A 153 13.96 -1.53 -4.98
N CYS A 154 14.32 -1.04 -3.79
CA CYS A 154 13.70 0.15 -3.18
C CYS A 154 13.94 1.42 -3.98
N THR A 155 15.17 1.61 -4.50
CA THR A 155 15.50 2.78 -5.33
C THR A 155 14.73 2.76 -6.65
N ALA A 156 14.68 1.60 -7.31
CA ALA A 156 13.95 1.44 -8.57
C ALA A 156 12.45 1.70 -8.41
N VAL A 157 11.83 1.21 -7.35
CA VAL A 157 10.41 1.47 -7.08
C VAL A 157 10.16 2.95 -6.76
N CYS A 158 11.02 3.57 -5.96
CA CYS A 158 10.88 4.99 -5.61
C CYS A 158 11.02 5.90 -6.84
N GLU A 159 11.97 5.60 -7.72
CA GLU A 159 12.24 6.40 -8.93
C GLU A 159 11.28 6.08 -10.07
N LYS A 160 11.18 4.81 -10.49
CA LYS A 160 10.47 4.43 -11.72
C LYS A 160 8.97 4.29 -11.55
N VAL A 161 8.51 3.79 -10.38
CA VAL A 161 7.09 3.53 -10.14
C VAL A 161 6.42 4.72 -9.47
N GLN A 162 7.07 5.28 -8.44
CA GLN A 162 6.52 6.41 -7.70
C GLN A 162 6.96 7.78 -8.24
N GLY A 163 7.99 7.81 -9.09
CA GLY A 163 8.47 9.05 -9.67
C GLY A 163 9.06 10.05 -8.67
N ILE A 164 9.50 9.60 -7.48
CA ILE A 164 9.99 10.45 -6.39
C ILE A 164 11.52 10.48 -6.35
N GLY A 165 12.17 9.30 -6.23
CA GLY A 165 13.63 9.18 -6.29
C GLY A 165 14.40 9.75 -5.08
N VAL A 166 13.77 9.85 -3.89
CA VAL A 166 14.42 10.41 -2.68
C VAL A 166 15.44 9.47 -2.03
N ILE A 167 15.46 8.20 -2.39
CA ILE A 167 16.46 7.23 -1.96
C ILE A 167 17.24 6.69 -3.15
N GLY A 168 18.54 6.64 -3.02
CA GLY A 168 19.44 6.19 -4.08
C GLY A 168 20.75 5.62 -3.52
N PRO A 169 21.62 5.12 -4.40
CA PRO A 169 22.96 4.75 -3.98
C PRO A 169 23.79 6.03 -3.77
N ASN A 170 24.35 6.17 -2.57
CA ASN A 170 25.34 7.18 -2.22
C ASN A 170 26.74 6.56 -2.24
N ASP A 171 27.75 7.38 -2.41
CA ASP A 171 29.15 6.98 -2.55
C ASP A 171 29.43 5.98 -3.69
N ARG A 172 30.59 5.36 -3.67
CA ARG A 172 31.02 4.42 -4.72
C ARG A 172 31.92 3.32 -4.17
N GLY A 173 32.02 2.24 -4.92
CA GLY A 173 32.84 1.10 -4.53
C GLY A 173 32.33 0.44 -3.26
N PHE A 174 33.23 0.10 -2.36
CA PHE A 174 32.91 -0.59 -1.11
C PHE A 174 32.13 0.29 -0.13
N ALA A 175 32.30 1.62 -0.19
CA ALA A 175 31.57 2.58 0.65
C ALA A 175 30.12 2.82 0.21
N THR A 176 29.66 2.22 -0.90
CA THR A 176 28.30 2.41 -1.41
C THR A 176 27.26 1.98 -0.39
N PHE A 177 26.29 2.86 -0.11
CA PHE A 177 25.11 2.56 0.71
C PHE A 177 23.84 3.15 0.07
N ILE A 178 22.67 2.68 0.50
CA ILE A 178 21.38 3.24 0.07
C ILE A 178 20.94 4.28 1.08
N GLY A 179 20.69 5.49 0.62
CA GLY A 179 20.33 6.63 1.46
C GLY A 179 19.66 7.76 0.71
N SER A 180 19.39 8.84 1.43
CA SER A 180 18.96 10.11 0.85
C SER A 180 20.18 10.92 0.38
N ALA A 181 19.96 11.91 -0.49
CA ALA A 181 21.05 12.79 -0.93
C ALA A 181 21.66 13.54 0.26
N PHE A 182 22.99 13.74 0.23
CA PHE A 182 23.74 14.49 1.25
C PHE A 182 23.57 13.95 2.69
N ASP A 183 23.33 12.66 2.86
CA ASP A 183 23.10 12.01 4.16
C ASP A 183 21.94 12.61 4.98
N MET A 184 21.02 13.32 4.33
CA MET A 184 19.82 13.84 4.98
C MET A 184 18.98 12.69 5.56
N GLY A 185 18.37 12.89 6.71
CA GLY A 185 17.36 11.98 7.22
C GLY A 185 16.17 11.88 6.25
N LEU A 186 15.61 10.68 6.11
CA LEU A 186 14.49 10.47 5.18
C LEU A 186 13.28 11.37 5.50
N GLY A 187 13.07 11.68 6.80
CA GLY A 187 12.02 12.60 7.27
C GLY A 187 12.20 14.04 6.83
N GLU A 188 13.42 14.44 6.46
CA GLU A 188 13.78 15.79 6.01
C GLU A 188 13.67 15.95 4.49
N THR A 189 13.36 14.89 3.77
CA THR A 189 13.24 14.87 2.30
C THR A 189 11.79 15.00 1.85
N SER A 190 11.58 15.14 0.53
CA SER A 190 10.25 15.08 -0.09
C SER A 190 9.67 13.64 -0.17
N CYS A 191 10.06 12.75 0.75
CA CYS A 191 9.47 11.42 0.89
C CYS A 191 7.99 11.52 1.22
N VAL A 192 7.15 10.87 0.44
CA VAL A 192 5.68 10.89 0.60
C VAL A 192 5.14 9.78 1.50
N SER A 193 6.00 9.08 2.19
CA SER A 193 5.64 8.04 3.18
C SER A 193 4.88 6.83 2.61
N CYS A 194 4.89 6.59 1.30
CA CYS A 194 4.07 5.56 0.64
C CYS A 194 4.45 4.10 1.00
N GLY A 195 5.64 3.84 1.54
CA GLY A 195 6.11 2.51 1.95
C GLY A 195 6.34 1.48 0.83
N GLN A 196 6.26 1.86 -0.44
CA GLN A 196 6.49 0.93 -1.55
C GLN A 196 7.92 0.37 -1.55
N CYS A 197 8.89 1.12 -1.04
CA CYS A 197 10.26 0.67 -0.83
C CYS A 197 10.36 -0.45 0.23
N ILE A 198 9.53 -0.39 1.28
CA ILE A 198 9.43 -1.45 2.30
C ILE A 198 8.86 -2.71 1.65
N ALA A 199 7.75 -2.58 0.90
CA ALA A 199 7.04 -3.69 0.29
C ALA A 199 7.91 -4.55 -0.65
N VAL A 200 8.99 -4.00 -1.21
CA VAL A 200 9.90 -4.72 -2.14
C VAL A 200 11.26 -5.07 -1.54
N CYS A 201 11.54 -4.65 -0.31
CA CYS A 201 12.82 -4.96 0.34
C CYS A 201 12.90 -6.47 0.67
N PRO A 202 13.92 -7.20 0.18
CA PRO A 202 14.03 -8.64 0.39
C PRO A 202 14.58 -9.01 1.78
N THR A 203 15.06 -8.02 2.53
CA THR A 203 15.66 -8.18 3.87
C THR A 203 15.00 -7.24 4.87
N GLY A 204 15.52 -7.18 6.10
CA GLY A 204 15.06 -6.27 7.15
C GLY A 204 15.65 -4.86 7.10
N ALA A 205 16.21 -4.44 5.95
CA ALA A 205 16.81 -3.11 5.83
C ALA A 205 15.82 -1.95 5.83
N LEU A 206 14.59 -2.18 5.40
CA LEU A 206 13.50 -1.20 5.42
C LEU A 206 12.27 -1.82 6.07
N TYR A 207 11.74 -1.17 7.08
CA TYR A 207 10.55 -1.61 7.79
C TYR A 207 9.76 -0.41 8.34
N GLU A 208 8.49 -0.63 8.66
CA GLU A 208 7.64 0.40 9.28
C GLU A 208 8.08 0.71 10.70
N LYS A 209 7.99 1.98 11.10
CA LYS A 209 8.17 2.40 12.49
C LYS A 209 7.02 1.83 13.32
N SER A 210 7.34 0.99 14.30
CA SER A 210 6.34 0.28 15.09
C SER A 210 5.61 1.22 16.04
N SER A 211 4.31 0.99 16.21
CA SER A 211 3.48 1.58 17.28
C SER A 211 2.80 0.50 18.12
N ILE A 212 3.33 -0.73 18.09
CA ILE A 212 2.75 -1.88 18.80
C ILE A 212 2.82 -1.69 20.31
N ASP A 213 3.95 -1.22 20.81
CA ASP A 213 4.17 -1.07 22.26
C ASP A 213 3.25 0.01 22.86
N GLU A 214 3.08 1.14 22.15
CA GLU A 214 2.20 2.23 22.57
C GLU A 214 0.73 1.78 22.59
N VAL A 215 0.30 1.05 21.54
CA VAL A 215 -1.06 0.52 21.47
C VAL A 215 -1.29 -0.55 22.55
N THR A 216 -0.31 -1.41 22.80
CA THR A 216 -0.41 -2.44 23.85
C THR A 216 -0.49 -1.78 25.25
N ALA A 217 0.26 -0.71 25.47
CA ALA A 217 0.21 0.05 26.71
C ALA A 217 -1.16 0.74 26.89
N ALA A 218 -1.72 1.31 25.82
CA ALA A 218 -3.05 1.92 25.85
C ALA A 218 -4.14 0.89 26.19
N ILE A 219 -4.10 -0.31 25.56
CA ILE A 219 -5.06 -1.40 25.87
C ILE A 219 -4.95 -1.85 27.34
N ALA A 220 -3.76 -1.80 27.92
CA ALA A 220 -3.54 -2.20 29.30
C ALA A 220 -3.95 -1.13 30.33
N ASP A 221 -4.22 0.11 29.90
CA ASP A 221 -4.63 1.21 30.79
C ASP A 221 -6.14 1.16 31.04
N PRO A 222 -6.61 0.81 32.26
CA PRO A 222 -8.04 0.69 32.55
C PRO A 222 -8.78 2.04 32.58
N THR A 223 -8.08 3.16 32.46
CA THR A 223 -8.68 4.50 32.41
C THR A 223 -9.03 4.93 30.99
N LYS A 224 -8.56 4.18 29.99
CA LYS A 224 -8.78 4.46 28.57
C LYS A 224 -9.86 3.55 27.98
N HIS A 225 -10.60 4.10 27.03
CA HIS A 225 -11.52 3.36 26.17
C HIS A 225 -10.87 3.23 24.79
N VAL A 226 -10.31 2.05 24.52
CA VAL A 226 -9.49 1.83 23.32
C VAL A 226 -10.32 1.21 22.22
N ILE A 227 -10.56 1.99 21.17
CA ILE A 227 -11.33 1.56 20.01
C ILE A 227 -10.41 1.34 18.80
N VAL A 228 -10.81 0.45 17.90
CA VAL A 228 -10.06 0.18 16.68
C VAL A 228 -10.96 0.22 15.44
N GLN A 229 -10.42 0.78 14.36
CA GLN A 229 -11.01 0.75 13.02
C GLN A 229 -10.11 0.02 12.04
N THR A 230 -10.69 -0.73 11.09
CA THR A 230 -9.93 -1.48 10.08
C THR A 230 -10.25 -1.02 8.67
N ALA A 231 -9.22 -0.72 7.86
CA ALA A 231 -9.42 -0.35 6.46
C ALA A 231 -9.87 -1.55 5.60
N PRO A 232 -10.64 -1.31 4.52
CA PRO A 232 -11.26 -2.37 3.72
C PRO A 232 -10.26 -3.41 3.17
N SER A 233 -9.07 -3.01 2.74
CA SER A 233 -8.11 -3.92 2.13
C SER A 233 -7.28 -4.74 3.13
N VAL A 234 -7.42 -4.51 4.45
CA VAL A 234 -6.75 -5.33 5.48
C VAL A 234 -7.32 -6.75 5.48
N ARG A 235 -8.66 -6.89 5.39
CA ARG A 235 -9.34 -8.20 5.33
C ARG A 235 -8.93 -9.07 4.16
N ALA A 236 -8.47 -8.45 3.06
CA ALA A 236 -8.07 -9.16 1.83
C ALA A 236 -6.61 -9.65 1.85
N ALA A 237 -5.82 -9.25 2.86
CA ALA A 237 -4.39 -9.53 2.89
C ALA A 237 -3.86 -10.06 4.22
N LEU A 238 -4.47 -9.75 5.37
CA LEU A 238 -4.01 -10.16 6.70
C LEU A 238 -3.79 -11.67 6.80
N GLY A 239 -4.64 -12.47 6.14
CA GLY A 239 -4.54 -13.92 6.13
C GLY A 239 -3.23 -14.46 5.59
N GLU A 240 -2.53 -13.70 4.73
CA GLU A 240 -1.25 -14.12 4.13
C GLU A 240 -0.14 -14.32 5.18
N ASP A 241 -0.17 -13.56 6.28
CA ASP A 241 0.76 -13.71 7.42
C ASP A 241 0.41 -14.92 8.33
N PHE A 242 -0.68 -15.64 8.00
CA PHE A 242 -1.20 -16.84 8.69
C PHE A 242 -1.42 -18.02 7.74
N ASP A 243 -0.64 -18.07 6.65
CA ASP A 243 -0.61 -19.15 5.65
C ASP A 243 -1.91 -19.32 4.83
N TYR A 244 -2.79 -18.32 4.79
CA TYR A 244 -3.90 -18.31 3.85
C TYR A 244 -3.44 -17.94 2.43
N PRO A 245 -4.11 -18.46 1.40
CA PRO A 245 -3.87 -18.03 0.03
C PRO A 245 -4.06 -16.52 -0.15
N ILE A 246 -3.27 -15.91 -1.05
CA ILE A 246 -3.41 -14.49 -1.41
C ILE A 246 -4.83 -14.20 -1.87
N GLY A 247 -5.45 -13.15 -1.33
CA GLY A 247 -6.83 -12.77 -1.67
C GLY A 247 -7.87 -13.65 -0.96
N THR A 248 -7.58 -14.14 0.25
CA THR A 248 -8.58 -14.75 1.12
C THR A 248 -9.22 -13.68 2.01
N ASN A 249 -10.55 -13.60 2.03
CA ASN A 249 -11.27 -12.75 2.97
C ASN A 249 -11.22 -13.33 4.39
N VAL A 250 -10.63 -12.58 5.33
CA VAL A 250 -10.51 -12.98 6.74
C VAL A 250 -11.19 -11.96 7.69
N GLU A 251 -12.19 -11.25 7.21
CA GLU A 251 -12.89 -10.16 7.93
C GLU A 251 -13.35 -10.59 9.33
N GLY A 252 -14.15 -11.65 9.41
CA GLY A 252 -14.70 -12.11 10.70
C GLY A 252 -13.64 -12.59 11.67
N LYS A 253 -12.60 -13.28 11.17
CA LYS A 253 -11.45 -13.69 12.01
C LYS A 253 -10.63 -12.50 12.49
N MET A 254 -10.50 -11.47 11.66
CA MET A 254 -9.84 -10.22 12.01
C MET A 254 -10.59 -9.51 13.15
N ALA A 255 -11.92 -9.38 13.07
CA ALA A 255 -12.74 -8.80 14.12
C ALA A 255 -12.61 -9.60 15.44
N ALA A 256 -12.67 -10.93 15.37
CA ALA A 256 -12.43 -11.79 16.51
C ALA A 256 -11.05 -11.64 17.13
N ALA A 257 -10.00 -11.51 16.30
CA ALA A 257 -8.63 -11.33 16.78
C ALA A 257 -8.46 -9.99 17.52
N LEU A 258 -9.02 -8.92 16.99
CA LEU A 258 -8.96 -7.58 17.60
C LEU A 258 -9.64 -7.56 19.00
N ARG A 259 -10.80 -8.22 19.15
CA ARG A 259 -11.44 -8.35 20.47
C ARG A 259 -10.56 -9.14 21.45
N ARG A 260 -9.88 -10.20 20.99
CA ARG A 260 -8.98 -10.99 21.84
C ARG A 260 -7.67 -10.27 22.17
N LEU A 261 -7.28 -9.27 21.39
CA LEU A 261 -6.18 -8.38 21.73
C LEU A 261 -6.54 -7.40 22.86
N GLY A 262 -7.85 -7.22 23.14
CA GLY A 262 -8.31 -6.41 24.26
C GLY A 262 -8.86 -5.03 23.86
N PHE A 263 -9.14 -4.79 22.57
CA PHE A 263 -9.86 -3.57 22.17
C PHE A 263 -11.29 -3.57 22.70
N ASP A 264 -11.73 -2.45 23.28
CA ASP A 264 -13.07 -2.32 23.84
C ASP A 264 -14.16 -2.33 22.77
N LYS A 265 -13.86 -1.75 21.60
CA LYS A 265 -14.72 -1.74 20.43
C LYS A 265 -13.94 -1.96 19.15
N VAL A 266 -14.53 -2.73 18.26
CA VAL A 266 -13.95 -3.09 16.96
C VAL A 266 -14.90 -2.62 15.87
N PHE A 267 -14.48 -1.59 15.13
CA PHE A 267 -15.26 -0.92 14.10
C PHE A 267 -14.62 -1.08 12.71
N ASP A 268 -15.34 -0.62 11.70
CA ASP A 268 -14.90 -0.68 10.30
C ASP A 268 -14.75 0.73 9.71
N THR A 269 -13.59 1.02 9.12
CA THR A 269 -13.36 2.27 8.39
C THR A 269 -14.29 2.41 7.17
N ASN A 270 -14.94 1.32 6.71
CA ASN A 270 -15.93 1.39 5.63
C ASN A 270 -17.12 2.27 5.99
N PHE A 271 -17.52 2.35 7.27
CA PHE A 271 -18.50 3.31 7.74
C PHE A 271 -18.11 4.75 7.38
N SER A 272 -16.88 5.13 7.69
CA SER A 272 -16.39 6.47 7.38
C SER A 272 -16.03 6.67 5.91
N ALA A 273 -15.80 5.59 5.15
CA ALA A 273 -15.74 5.68 3.69
C ALA A 273 -17.10 6.07 3.11
N ASP A 274 -18.21 5.50 3.62
CA ASP A 274 -19.56 5.94 3.25
C ASP A 274 -19.80 7.41 3.63
N LEU A 275 -19.34 7.83 4.80
CA LEU A 275 -19.42 9.23 5.24
C LEU A 275 -18.60 10.16 4.32
N THR A 276 -17.40 9.72 3.92
CA THR A 276 -16.56 10.48 2.97
C THR A 276 -17.28 10.69 1.64
N ILE A 277 -17.97 9.67 1.13
CA ILE A 277 -18.74 9.80 -0.12
C ILE A 277 -19.87 10.81 0.02
N MET A 278 -20.54 10.90 1.17
CA MET A 278 -21.59 11.90 1.37
C MET A 278 -21.04 13.33 1.28
N GLU A 279 -19.92 13.60 1.93
CA GLU A 279 -19.27 14.93 1.88
C GLU A 279 -18.60 15.20 0.53
N GLU A 280 -17.86 14.24 -0.02
CA GLU A 280 -17.10 14.41 -1.26
C GLU A 280 -18.02 14.52 -2.49
N ALA A 281 -19.13 13.75 -2.53
CA ALA A 281 -20.13 13.88 -3.58
C ALA A 281 -20.86 15.22 -3.48
N HIS A 282 -21.19 15.69 -2.26
CA HIS A 282 -21.76 17.02 -2.06
C HIS A 282 -20.80 18.11 -2.53
N GLU A 283 -19.54 18.08 -2.12
CA GLU A 283 -18.51 19.04 -2.55
C GLU A 283 -18.36 19.04 -4.08
N PHE A 284 -18.34 17.86 -4.72
CA PHE A 284 -18.26 17.74 -6.17
C PHE A 284 -19.44 18.41 -6.87
N ILE A 285 -20.66 18.14 -6.41
CA ILE A 285 -21.88 18.74 -6.96
C ILE A 285 -21.85 20.25 -6.83
N GLU A 286 -21.48 20.78 -5.66
CA GLU A 286 -21.34 22.21 -5.40
C GLU A 286 -20.31 22.86 -6.35
N ARG A 287 -19.14 22.23 -6.54
CA ARG A 287 -18.11 22.74 -7.46
C ARG A 287 -18.59 22.79 -8.91
N VAL A 288 -19.34 21.78 -9.35
CA VAL A 288 -19.87 21.71 -10.72
C VAL A 288 -21.00 22.72 -10.95
N GLN A 289 -21.93 22.84 -10.00
CA GLN A 289 -23.11 23.70 -10.16
C GLN A 289 -22.82 25.18 -9.90
N HIS A 290 -21.90 25.50 -9.01
CA HIS A 290 -21.62 26.86 -8.57
C HIS A 290 -20.27 27.42 -9.04
N GLY A 291 -19.55 26.69 -9.92
CA GLY A 291 -18.33 27.19 -10.57
C GLY A 291 -17.09 27.12 -9.68
N GLY A 292 -16.91 26.03 -8.92
CA GLY A 292 -15.74 25.75 -8.12
C GLY A 292 -14.53 25.28 -8.96
N VAL A 293 -13.39 25.04 -8.27
CA VAL A 293 -12.14 24.60 -8.92
C VAL A 293 -12.28 23.14 -9.40
N LEU A 294 -12.09 22.93 -10.71
CA LEU A 294 -12.09 21.62 -11.37
C LEU A 294 -10.74 21.37 -12.06
N PRO A 295 -10.32 20.11 -12.28
CA PRO A 295 -10.97 18.92 -11.74
C PRO A 295 -10.92 18.88 -10.20
N MET A 296 -11.95 18.32 -9.56
CA MET A 296 -11.85 17.94 -8.16
C MET A 296 -11.03 16.65 -8.08
N ILE A 297 -10.09 16.55 -7.12
CA ILE A 297 -9.22 15.38 -6.97
C ILE A 297 -9.40 14.79 -5.57
N THR A 298 -9.59 13.48 -5.47
CA THR A 298 -9.76 12.79 -4.18
C THR A 298 -8.58 13.02 -3.23
N SER A 299 -8.84 13.07 -1.92
CA SER A 299 -7.87 13.36 -0.86
C SER A 299 -7.64 12.24 0.15
N CYS A 300 -8.30 11.09 0.01
CA CYS A 300 -8.24 10.00 0.98
C CYS A 300 -6.88 9.28 1.07
N SER A 301 -5.98 9.50 0.09
CA SER A 301 -4.65 8.89 0.03
C SER A 301 -3.56 9.85 0.52
N PRO A 302 -3.06 9.75 1.76
CA PRO A 302 -2.13 10.73 2.32
C PRO A 302 -0.77 10.77 1.64
N GLY A 303 -0.35 9.66 1.03
CA GLY A 303 0.85 9.65 0.21
C GLY A 303 0.70 10.48 -1.07
N TRP A 304 -0.49 10.48 -1.66
CA TRP A 304 -0.85 11.36 -2.77
C TRP A 304 -0.94 12.81 -2.32
N VAL A 305 -1.64 13.09 -1.23
CA VAL A 305 -1.77 14.45 -0.69
C VAL A 305 -0.39 15.06 -0.44
N LYS A 306 0.50 14.34 0.26
CA LYS A 306 1.88 14.80 0.49
C LYS A 306 2.66 14.98 -0.82
N TYR A 307 2.41 14.13 -1.82
CA TYR A 307 3.00 14.27 -3.14
C TYR A 307 2.50 15.55 -3.85
N CYS A 308 1.21 15.84 -3.80
CA CYS A 308 0.63 17.06 -4.34
C CYS A 308 1.25 18.30 -3.68
N GLU A 309 1.33 18.31 -2.36
CA GLU A 309 1.93 19.40 -1.57
C GLU A 309 3.38 19.69 -1.95
N HIS A 310 4.19 18.66 -2.28
CA HIS A 310 5.60 18.83 -2.67
C HIS A 310 5.81 19.10 -4.17
N TYR A 311 5.09 18.39 -5.05
CA TYR A 311 5.40 18.38 -6.49
C TYR A 311 4.37 19.09 -7.35
N PHE A 312 3.16 19.32 -6.84
CA PHE A 312 2.08 20.05 -7.50
C PHE A 312 1.41 21.06 -6.56
N PRO A 313 2.20 21.95 -5.89
CA PRO A 313 1.65 22.86 -4.88
C PRO A 313 0.61 23.84 -5.43
N ASP A 314 0.58 24.05 -6.75
CA ASP A 314 -0.41 24.90 -7.41
C ASP A 314 -1.76 24.21 -7.59
N MET A 315 -1.83 22.88 -7.38
CA MET A 315 -3.04 22.08 -7.50
C MET A 315 -3.64 21.68 -6.15
N THR A 316 -3.19 22.25 -5.05
CA THR A 316 -3.76 21.95 -3.72
C THR A 316 -5.21 22.38 -3.60
N GLU A 317 -5.67 23.39 -4.32
CA GLU A 317 -7.07 23.83 -4.36
C GLU A 317 -7.97 22.87 -5.17
N ASN A 318 -7.38 22.02 -6.00
CA ASN A 318 -8.11 20.96 -6.70
C ASN A 318 -8.44 19.77 -5.79
N LEU A 319 -7.70 19.57 -4.68
CA LEU A 319 -7.99 18.50 -3.74
C LEU A 319 -9.38 18.69 -3.13
N SER A 320 -10.10 17.58 -2.91
CA SER A 320 -11.28 17.58 -2.06
C SER A 320 -10.86 18.03 -0.66
N SER A 321 -11.65 18.90 -0.03
CA SER A 321 -11.40 19.35 1.34
C SER A 321 -11.73 18.29 2.39
N CYS A 322 -12.34 17.18 2.00
CA CYS A 322 -12.71 16.09 2.89
C CYS A 322 -11.49 15.45 3.56
N LYS A 323 -11.55 15.22 4.87
CA LYS A 323 -10.63 14.34 5.58
C LYS A 323 -10.70 12.93 5.01
N SER A 324 -9.64 12.15 5.16
CA SER A 324 -9.68 10.74 4.78
C SER A 324 -10.64 9.95 5.68
N PRO A 325 -11.17 8.79 5.21
CA PRO A 325 -12.01 7.92 6.05
C PRO A 325 -11.40 7.60 7.42
N GLN A 326 -10.06 7.43 7.51
CA GLN A 326 -9.36 7.23 8.79
C GLN A 326 -9.62 8.39 9.76
N GLN A 327 -9.44 9.62 9.30
CA GLN A 327 -9.58 10.82 10.14
C GLN A 327 -11.04 11.16 10.41
N MET A 328 -11.92 11.03 9.41
CA MET A 328 -13.35 11.18 9.63
C MET A 328 -13.88 10.22 10.69
N PHE A 329 -13.42 8.96 10.67
CA PHE A 329 -13.76 7.99 11.70
C PHE A 329 -13.33 8.49 13.09
N GLY A 330 -12.08 8.93 13.23
CA GLY A 330 -11.54 9.40 14.51
C GLY A 330 -12.30 10.62 15.03
N ALA A 331 -12.57 11.60 14.17
CA ALA A 331 -13.36 12.79 14.52
C ALA A 331 -14.76 12.42 15.01
N ILE A 332 -15.47 11.51 14.34
CA ILE A 332 -16.80 11.03 14.73
C ILE A 332 -16.75 10.18 16.00
N ALA A 333 -15.71 9.35 16.16
CA ALA A 333 -15.55 8.55 17.36
C ALA A 333 -15.32 9.41 18.61
N LYS A 334 -14.52 10.47 18.50
CA LYS A 334 -14.24 11.39 19.61
C LYS A 334 -15.27 12.52 19.76
N SER A 335 -16.32 12.55 18.92
CA SER A 335 -17.44 13.48 19.08
C SER A 335 -18.77 12.74 19.27
N TYR A 336 -19.41 12.29 18.21
CA TYR A 336 -20.72 11.63 18.23
C TYR A 336 -20.74 10.37 19.12
N TYR A 337 -19.77 9.46 18.91
CA TYR A 337 -19.72 8.22 19.70
C TYR A 337 -19.37 8.53 21.16
N ALA A 338 -18.43 9.43 21.42
CA ALA A 338 -18.06 9.88 22.77
C ALA A 338 -19.29 10.43 23.53
N GLU A 339 -20.07 11.32 22.88
CA GLU A 339 -21.31 11.88 23.46
C GLU A 339 -22.35 10.79 23.73
N LYS A 340 -22.59 9.89 22.75
CA LYS A 340 -23.55 8.79 22.86
C LYS A 340 -23.22 7.81 23.98
N MET A 341 -21.94 7.60 24.25
CA MET A 341 -21.45 6.72 25.32
C MET A 341 -21.19 7.41 26.65
N GLY A 342 -21.24 8.74 26.70
CA GLY A 342 -20.91 9.52 27.90
C GLY A 342 -19.44 9.43 28.29
N ILE A 343 -18.54 9.24 27.33
CA ILE A 343 -17.09 9.16 27.52
C ILE A 343 -16.47 10.47 27.05
N LYS A 344 -15.47 10.96 27.76
CA LYS A 344 -14.77 12.16 27.31
C LYS A 344 -13.85 11.86 26.11
N PRO A 345 -13.73 12.77 25.13
CA PRO A 345 -12.85 12.60 23.97
C PRO A 345 -11.42 12.22 24.31
N GLU A 346 -10.85 12.81 25.38
CA GLU A 346 -9.49 12.55 25.87
C GLU A 346 -9.29 11.15 26.51
N ASP A 347 -10.38 10.48 26.89
CA ASP A 347 -10.35 9.13 27.45
C ASP A 347 -10.51 8.06 26.36
N ILE A 348 -10.85 8.45 25.12
CA ILE A 348 -10.91 7.55 23.97
C ILE A 348 -9.55 7.52 23.28
N VAL A 349 -9.00 6.32 23.10
CA VAL A 349 -7.83 6.08 22.26
C VAL A 349 -8.31 5.44 20.96
N SER A 350 -8.20 6.18 19.86
CA SER A 350 -8.59 5.73 18.52
C SER A 350 -7.38 5.12 17.80
N VAL A 351 -7.46 3.82 17.51
CA VAL A 351 -6.41 3.09 16.79
C VAL A 351 -6.93 2.71 15.40
N SER A 352 -6.10 2.91 14.37
CA SER A 352 -6.41 2.49 13.01
C SER A 352 -5.53 1.35 12.54
N ILE A 353 -6.11 0.34 11.89
CA ILE A 353 -5.37 -0.72 11.19
C ILE A 353 -5.43 -0.44 9.69
N MET A 354 -4.28 -0.13 9.10
CA MET A 354 -4.20 0.40 7.75
C MET A 354 -3.25 -0.40 6.85
N PRO A 355 -3.57 -0.59 5.56
CA PRO A 355 -2.64 -1.20 4.58
C PRO A 355 -1.49 -0.26 4.18
N CYS A 356 -1.38 0.89 4.81
CA CYS A 356 -0.65 2.06 4.37
C CYS A 356 0.29 2.59 5.44
N THR A 357 1.53 2.92 5.08
CA THR A 357 2.47 3.56 6.00
C THR A 357 2.32 5.08 6.05
N ALA A 358 1.77 5.70 4.97
CA ALA A 358 1.52 7.14 4.96
C ALA A 358 0.41 7.56 5.95
N LYS A 359 -0.43 6.63 6.40
CA LYS A 359 -1.42 6.86 7.47
C LYS A 359 -0.76 7.19 8.83
N LYS A 360 0.45 6.68 9.10
CA LYS A 360 1.28 7.09 10.25
C LYS A 360 1.75 8.55 10.17
N PHE A 361 1.97 9.05 8.96
CA PHE A 361 2.26 10.46 8.72
C PHE A 361 0.99 11.32 8.84
N GLU A 362 -0.15 10.83 8.33
CA GLU A 362 -1.41 11.58 8.31
C GLU A 362 -1.92 11.92 9.72
N ILE A 363 -1.81 11.00 10.69
CA ILE A 363 -2.26 11.25 12.08
C ILE A 363 -1.47 12.36 12.79
N GLY A 364 -0.31 12.72 12.30
CA GLY A 364 0.53 13.81 12.84
C GLY A 364 0.47 15.09 12.02
N ARG A 365 -0.50 15.25 11.11
CA ARG A 365 -0.73 16.52 10.40
C ARG A 365 -1.43 17.53 11.30
N ASP A 366 -1.17 18.80 11.06
CA ASP A 366 -1.98 19.88 11.63
C ASP A 366 -3.44 19.71 11.19
N ASP A 367 -4.38 20.25 11.96
CA ASP A 367 -5.84 20.21 11.71
C ASP A 367 -6.49 18.80 11.70
N GLN A 368 -5.86 17.81 12.32
CA GLN A 368 -6.43 16.47 12.55
C GLN A 368 -6.81 16.27 14.03
N ASP A 369 -7.39 17.29 14.63
CA ASP A 369 -7.73 17.39 16.05
C ASP A 369 -9.05 18.14 16.29
N ALA A 370 -10.05 17.86 15.48
CA ALA A 370 -11.34 18.57 15.44
C ALA A 370 -12.03 18.72 16.80
N ASN A 371 -11.77 17.83 17.76
CA ASN A 371 -12.35 17.85 19.10
C ASN A 371 -11.34 18.36 20.18
N GLY A 372 -10.27 19.06 19.77
CA GLY A 372 -9.21 19.53 20.66
C GLY A 372 -8.24 18.42 21.12
N VAL A 373 -8.39 17.21 20.59
CA VAL A 373 -7.51 16.06 20.77
C VAL A 373 -7.31 15.39 19.42
N ALA A 374 -6.19 14.70 19.18
CA ALA A 374 -5.94 14.03 17.93
C ALA A 374 -7.12 13.13 17.52
N ASP A 375 -7.59 13.23 16.28
CA ASP A 375 -8.70 12.40 15.78
C ASP A 375 -8.35 10.90 15.86
N VAL A 376 -7.12 10.53 15.46
CA VAL A 376 -6.58 9.17 15.58
C VAL A 376 -5.24 9.21 16.31
N ASP A 377 -5.12 8.42 17.37
CA ASP A 377 -3.92 8.42 18.23
C ASP A 377 -2.80 7.56 17.66
N TYR A 378 -3.14 6.37 17.15
CA TYR A 378 -2.16 5.43 16.60
C TYR A 378 -2.64 4.81 15.30
N SER A 379 -1.68 4.57 14.38
CA SER A 379 -1.93 3.85 13.13
C SER A 379 -0.99 2.65 13.02
N LEU A 380 -1.55 1.45 13.00
CA LEU A 380 -0.85 0.19 12.78
C LEU A 380 -0.99 -0.26 11.33
N THR A 381 0.05 -0.84 10.77
CA THR A 381 -0.03 -1.51 9.48
C THR A 381 -0.65 -2.91 9.61
N THR A 382 -1.07 -3.51 8.49
CA THR A 382 -1.51 -4.92 8.46
C THR A 382 -0.46 -5.86 9.04
N ARG A 383 0.84 -5.61 8.74
CA ARG A 383 1.97 -6.39 9.28
C ARG A 383 2.14 -6.23 10.79
N GLU A 384 1.94 -5.02 11.32
CA GLU A 384 1.98 -4.79 12.78
C GLU A 384 0.85 -5.54 13.48
N LEU A 385 -0.37 -5.51 12.94
CA LEU A 385 -1.49 -6.30 13.46
C LEU A 385 -1.16 -7.79 13.46
N ALA A 386 -0.60 -8.34 12.37
CA ALA A 386 -0.21 -9.74 12.33
C ALA A 386 0.83 -10.09 13.41
N ARG A 387 1.80 -9.19 13.66
CA ARG A 387 2.78 -9.36 14.76
C ARG A 387 2.13 -9.33 16.14
N MET A 388 1.22 -8.38 16.40
CA MET A 388 0.48 -8.32 17.67
C MET A 388 -0.31 -9.60 17.92
N ILE A 389 -1.01 -10.12 16.92
CA ILE A 389 -1.77 -11.38 17.01
C ILE A 389 -0.84 -12.55 17.37
N LYS A 390 0.33 -12.64 16.72
CA LYS A 390 1.33 -13.68 17.00
C LYS A 390 1.95 -13.51 18.40
N GLN A 391 2.30 -12.29 18.80
CA GLN A 391 2.85 -11.98 20.14
C GLN A 391 1.87 -12.32 21.26
N ALA A 392 0.57 -12.09 21.05
CA ALA A 392 -0.49 -12.46 21.98
C ALA A 392 -0.77 -13.97 22.03
N GLY A 393 -0.11 -14.80 21.22
CA GLY A 393 -0.33 -16.25 21.17
C GLY A 393 -1.69 -16.65 20.60
N ILE A 394 -2.36 -15.76 19.89
CA ILE A 394 -3.68 -16.02 19.30
C ILE A 394 -3.53 -16.92 18.06
N ARG A 395 -4.19 -18.08 18.09
CA ARG A 395 -4.26 -19.00 16.95
C ARG A 395 -5.28 -18.52 15.93
N PHE A 396 -4.87 -17.59 15.07
CA PHE A 396 -5.73 -16.86 14.12
C PHE A 396 -6.60 -17.80 13.28
N ASN A 397 -6.03 -18.90 12.76
CA ASN A 397 -6.73 -19.85 11.88
C ASN A 397 -7.90 -20.55 12.58
N ASN A 398 -7.87 -20.64 13.92
CA ASN A 398 -8.89 -21.32 14.72
C ASN A 398 -9.97 -20.35 15.27
N LEU A 399 -9.87 -19.04 14.98
CA LEU A 399 -10.86 -18.09 15.45
C LEU A 399 -12.20 -18.30 14.76
N PRO A 400 -13.33 -18.09 15.45
CA PRO A 400 -14.63 -17.94 14.80
C PRO A 400 -14.66 -16.64 13.98
N ASP A 401 -15.61 -16.55 13.07
CA ASP A 401 -15.94 -15.27 12.44
C ASP A 401 -16.87 -14.48 13.38
N GLU A 402 -16.56 -13.19 13.56
CA GLU A 402 -17.32 -12.24 14.38
C GLU A 402 -17.61 -10.98 13.58
N GLU A 403 -18.72 -10.30 13.92
CA GLU A 403 -19.15 -9.06 13.27
C GLU A 403 -18.46 -7.84 13.91
N PHE A 404 -18.43 -6.72 13.19
CA PHE A 404 -18.02 -5.43 13.75
C PHE A 404 -19.08 -4.86 14.69
N ASP A 405 -18.69 -3.96 15.59
CA ASP A 405 -19.58 -3.33 16.55
C ASP A 405 -20.40 -2.20 15.89
N ALA A 406 -21.69 -2.14 16.21
CA ALA A 406 -22.56 -1.06 15.76
C ALA A 406 -22.41 0.20 16.67
N PRO A 407 -22.72 1.42 16.18
CA PRO A 407 -23.15 1.74 14.82
C PRO A 407 -21.98 1.93 13.83
N LEU A 408 -20.77 2.24 14.29
CA LEU A 408 -19.64 2.64 13.46
C LEU A 408 -18.99 1.45 12.70
N GLY A 409 -19.53 0.26 12.79
CA GLY A 409 -19.16 -0.91 11.99
C GLY A 409 -20.19 -1.28 10.92
N ILE A 410 -21.27 -0.49 10.76
CA ILE A 410 -22.26 -0.69 9.69
C ILE A 410 -21.79 0.03 8.43
N TYR A 411 -21.69 -0.68 7.33
CA TYR A 411 -21.14 -0.15 6.08
C TYR A 411 -21.91 -0.63 4.83
N SER A 412 -21.67 0.05 3.72
CA SER A 412 -22.14 -0.37 2.40
C SER A 412 -21.02 -1.01 1.56
N GLY A 413 -21.41 -1.71 0.49
CA GLY A 413 -20.46 -2.22 -0.49
C GLY A 413 -19.61 -1.12 -1.13
N ALA A 414 -20.16 0.10 -1.27
CA ALA A 414 -19.41 1.27 -1.76
C ALA A 414 -18.20 1.60 -0.86
N GLY A 415 -18.34 1.53 0.47
CA GLY A 415 -17.22 1.73 1.39
C GLY A 415 -16.13 0.67 1.24
N VAL A 416 -16.50 -0.59 0.97
CA VAL A 416 -15.55 -1.70 0.82
C VAL A 416 -14.64 -1.51 -0.38
N ILE A 417 -15.17 -1.11 -1.55
CA ILE A 417 -14.39 -0.99 -2.78
C ILE A 417 -13.35 0.14 -2.76
N PHE A 418 -13.35 1.04 -1.77
CA PHE A 418 -12.31 2.07 -1.56
C PHE A 418 -10.89 1.49 -1.54
N GLY A 419 -10.73 0.23 -1.16
CA GLY A 419 -9.43 -0.42 -1.11
C GLY A 419 -8.80 -0.72 -2.48
N ALA A 420 -9.58 -0.72 -3.56
CA ALA A 420 -9.15 -0.96 -4.94
C ALA A 420 -9.10 0.36 -5.74
N THR A 421 -8.18 0.47 -6.69
CA THR A 421 -8.12 1.64 -7.58
C THR A 421 -9.36 1.72 -8.47
N GLY A 422 -9.98 2.90 -8.52
CA GLY A 422 -11.28 3.17 -9.16
C GLY A 422 -12.47 2.98 -8.23
N GLY A 423 -12.25 2.42 -7.03
CA GLY A 423 -13.33 2.15 -6.09
C GLY A 423 -13.92 3.39 -5.43
N VAL A 424 -13.11 4.41 -5.15
CA VAL A 424 -13.61 5.71 -4.66
C VAL A 424 -14.42 6.41 -5.73
N MET A 425 -13.90 6.44 -6.97
CA MET A 425 -14.60 6.98 -8.13
C MET A 425 -15.96 6.30 -8.33
N GLU A 426 -15.98 4.97 -8.30
CA GLU A 426 -17.22 4.21 -8.47
C GLU A 426 -18.21 4.49 -7.34
N ALA A 427 -17.76 4.53 -6.07
CA ALA A 427 -18.60 4.84 -4.93
C ALA A 427 -19.19 6.27 -5.03
N ALA A 428 -18.37 7.25 -5.42
CA ALA A 428 -18.80 8.63 -5.63
C ALA A 428 -19.83 8.74 -6.77
N LEU A 429 -19.59 8.06 -7.90
CA LEU A 429 -20.53 8.05 -9.02
C LEU A 429 -21.88 7.43 -8.65
N ARG A 430 -21.90 6.34 -7.86
CA ARG A 430 -23.15 5.72 -7.38
C ARG A 430 -24.03 6.72 -6.61
N THR A 431 -23.44 7.60 -5.81
CA THR A 431 -24.16 8.59 -5.01
C THR A 431 -24.43 9.87 -5.79
N ALA A 432 -23.43 10.43 -6.48
CA ALA A 432 -23.57 11.70 -7.19
C ALA A 432 -24.58 11.63 -8.35
N VAL A 433 -24.60 10.52 -9.11
CA VAL A 433 -25.55 10.36 -10.22
C VAL A 433 -27.00 10.35 -9.70
N GLU A 434 -27.30 9.58 -8.66
CA GLU A 434 -28.65 9.55 -8.08
C GLU A 434 -29.06 10.90 -7.46
N THR A 435 -28.12 11.59 -6.81
CA THR A 435 -28.38 12.91 -6.23
C THR A 435 -28.67 13.95 -7.32
N LEU A 436 -27.93 13.94 -8.43
CA LEU A 436 -28.08 14.90 -9.52
C LEU A 436 -29.31 14.63 -10.39
N THR A 437 -29.64 13.36 -10.63
CA THR A 437 -30.74 12.99 -11.53
C THR A 437 -32.07 12.79 -10.81
N GLY A 438 -32.04 12.48 -9.52
CA GLY A 438 -33.21 12.06 -8.75
C GLY A 438 -33.74 10.68 -9.16
N GLU A 439 -33.03 9.94 -10.00
CA GLU A 439 -33.40 8.63 -10.52
C GLU A 439 -32.54 7.52 -9.93
N GLU A 440 -33.16 6.41 -9.56
CA GLU A 440 -32.44 5.24 -9.05
C GLU A 440 -31.55 4.60 -10.12
N LEU A 441 -30.26 4.36 -9.80
CA LEU A 441 -29.32 3.68 -10.68
C LEU A 441 -29.65 2.20 -10.81
N LYS A 442 -29.97 1.77 -12.04
CA LYS A 442 -30.23 0.37 -12.36
C LYS A 442 -28.95 -0.49 -12.46
N LYS A 443 -27.84 0.12 -12.81
CA LYS A 443 -26.52 -0.52 -12.93
C LYS A 443 -25.53 0.18 -12.02
N LEU A 444 -25.06 -0.52 -10.99
CA LEU A 444 -24.15 0.02 -9.97
C LEU A 444 -22.66 -0.17 -10.32
N ASP A 445 -22.34 -1.06 -11.27
CA ASP A 445 -20.95 -1.41 -11.60
C ASP A 445 -20.43 -0.51 -12.72
N PHE A 446 -19.53 0.41 -12.38
CA PHE A 446 -18.82 1.29 -13.31
C PHE A 446 -17.51 0.63 -13.76
N THR A 447 -17.62 -0.38 -14.62
CA THR A 447 -16.50 -1.27 -15.00
C THR A 447 -15.33 -0.58 -15.67
N ASP A 448 -15.55 0.57 -16.32
CA ASP A 448 -14.50 1.31 -17.04
C ASP A 448 -13.45 1.93 -16.10
N VAL A 449 -13.82 2.16 -14.83
CA VAL A 449 -12.90 2.65 -13.80
C VAL A 449 -12.30 1.53 -12.94
N ARG A 450 -12.74 0.26 -13.10
CA ARG A 450 -12.18 -0.91 -12.43
C ARG A 450 -10.90 -1.41 -13.09
N GLY A 451 -10.18 -2.31 -12.43
CA GLY A 451 -8.96 -2.94 -12.95
C GLY A 451 -7.68 -2.34 -12.34
N THR A 452 -6.54 -2.97 -12.64
CA THR A 452 -5.23 -2.62 -12.05
C THR A 452 -4.36 -1.78 -12.98
N GLU A 453 -4.89 -1.30 -14.10
CA GLU A 453 -4.22 -0.38 -15.01
C GLU A 453 -3.82 0.91 -14.32
N GLY A 454 -2.70 1.49 -14.75
CA GLY A 454 -2.10 2.65 -14.09
C GLY A 454 -2.93 3.92 -14.23
N ILE A 455 -3.49 4.17 -15.41
CA ILE A 455 -4.39 5.28 -15.72
C ILE A 455 -5.61 4.71 -16.44
N LYS A 456 -6.80 5.16 -16.03
CA LYS A 456 -8.09 4.83 -16.64
C LYS A 456 -8.88 6.11 -16.81
N GLU A 457 -9.60 6.24 -17.90
CA GLU A 457 -10.39 7.41 -18.25
C GLU A 457 -11.78 6.96 -18.72
N ALA A 458 -12.82 7.68 -18.30
CA ALA A 458 -14.19 7.41 -18.70
C ALA A 458 -15.01 8.70 -18.80
N THR A 459 -16.09 8.63 -19.58
CA THR A 459 -17.09 9.70 -19.65
C THR A 459 -18.45 9.09 -19.37
N TYR A 460 -19.16 9.67 -18.41
CA TYR A 460 -20.51 9.24 -18.01
C TYR A 460 -21.51 10.34 -18.29
N HIS A 461 -22.61 9.99 -18.94
CA HIS A 461 -23.73 10.90 -19.18
C HIS A 461 -24.61 10.96 -17.92
N VAL A 462 -24.68 12.13 -17.28
CA VAL A 462 -25.39 12.34 -16.02
C VAL A 462 -26.36 13.52 -16.20
N GLY A 463 -27.66 13.24 -16.28
CA GLY A 463 -28.64 14.25 -16.66
C GLY A 463 -28.34 14.82 -18.05
N ASP A 464 -28.13 16.13 -18.13
CA ASP A 464 -27.79 16.83 -19.38
C ASP A 464 -26.28 17.07 -19.56
N MET A 465 -25.43 16.47 -18.73
CA MET A 465 -23.98 16.74 -18.69
C MET A 465 -23.15 15.48 -18.91
N ASP A 466 -22.07 15.61 -19.67
CA ASP A 466 -21.03 14.59 -19.80
C ASP A 466 -19.97 14.79 -18.72
N VAL A 467 -19.94 13.92 -17.73
CA VAL A 467 -18.97 13.93 -16.64
C VAL A 467 -17.73 13.12 -17.05
N LYS A 468 -16.64 13.80 -17.31
CA LYS A 468 -15.34 13.21 -17.64
C LYS A 468 -14.57 12.90 -16.35
N VAL A 469 -14.15 11.67 -16.18
CA VAL A 469 -13.42 11.21 -14.99
C VAL A 469 -12.13 10.52 -15.35
N ALA A 470 -11.16 10.57 -14.44
CA ALA A 470 -9.92 9.82 -14.56
C ALA A 470 -9.52 9.16 -13.24
N VAL A 471 -8.84 8.04 -13.34
CA VAL A 471 -8.30 7.29 -12.19
C VAL A 471 -6.82 7.04 -12.43
N ALA A 472 -5.96 7.41 -11.47
CA ALA A 472 -4.54 7.09 -11.51
C ALA A 472 -4.11 6.33 -10.26
N SER A 473 -3.35 5.25 -10.45
CA SER A 473 -2.78 4.46 -9.36
C SER A 473 -1.26 4.34 -9.47
N GLY A 474 -0.55 4.70 -8.37
CA GLY A 474 0.88 4.95 -8.37
C GLY A 474 1.22 6.39 -8.76
N LEU A 475 2.18 6.99 -8.06
CA LEU A 475 2.45 8.43 -8.19
C LEU A 475 3.14 8.82 -9.50
N GLY A 476 3.84 7.86 -10.15
CA GLY A 476 4.35 8.06 -11.51
C GLY A 476 3.23 8.30 -12.52
N ASN A 477 2.16 7.49 -12.45
CA ASN A 477 0.96 7.64 -13.28
C ASN A 477 0.19 8.92 -12.92
N ALA A 478 0.09 9.25 -11.63
CA ALA A 478 -0.50 10.51 -11.18
C ALA A 478 0.23 11.71 -11.78
N ARG A 479 1.58 11.69 -11.81
CA ARG A 479 2.39 12.73 -12.44
C ARG A 479 2.06 12.89 -13.94
N GLU A 480 1.96 11.78 -14.67
CA GLU A 480 1.60 11.79 -16.09
C GLU A 480 0.23 12.45 -16.30
N LEU A 481 -0.79 11.99 -15.58
CA LEU A 481 -2.15 12.51 -15.68
C LEU A 481 -2.22 14.01 -15.36
N LEU A 482 -1.60 14.44 -14.26
CA LEU A 482 -1.63 15.84 -13.83
C LEU A 482 -0.87 16.77 -14.77
N ASN A 483 0.20 16.29 -15.41
CA ASN A 483 0.88 17.07 -16.44
C ASN A 483 0.00 17.30 -17.67
N LYS A 484 -0.81 16.33 -18.08
CA LYS A 484 -1.81 16.50 -19.16
C LYS A 484 -2.88 17.52 -18.77
N VAL A 485 -3.34 17.50 -17.52
CA VAL A 485 -4.28 18.51 -17.00
C VAL A 485 -3.64 19.92 -17.02
N LYS A 486 -2.42 20.06 -16.49
CA LYS A 486 -1.71 21.35 -16.45
C LYS A 486 -1.40 21.92 -17.83
N SER A 487 -1.10 21.08 -18.81
CA SER A 487 -0.85 21.50 -20.18
C SER A 487 -2.12 21.84 -20.97
N GLY A 488 -3.31 21.53 -20.43
CA GLY A 488 -4.58 21.69 -21.13
C GLY A 488 -4.84 20.61 -22.20
N GLU A 489 -4.05 19.53 -22.20
CA GLU A 489 -4.22 18.39 -23.11
C GLU A 489 -5.43 17.53 -22.70
N ALA A 490 -5.73 17.49 -21.39
CA ALA A 490 -6.85 16.75 -20.85
C ALA A 490 -7.70 17.62 -19.91
N ASP A 491 -9.00 17.39 -19.94
CA ASP A 491 -10.02 18.14 -19.23
C ASP A 491 -10.97 17.15 -18.51
N TYR A 492 -10.91 17.13 -17.18
CA TYR A 492 -11.72 16.25 -16.35
C TYR A 492 -12.54 17.05 -15.33
N HIS A 493 -13.63 16.46 -14.85
CA HIS A 493 -14.43 17.01 -13.77
C HIS A 493 -13.99 16.42 -12.42
N PHE A 494 -13.70 15.11 -12.40
CA PHE A 494 -13.31 14.41 -11.17
C PHE A 494 -12.16 13.43 -11.43
N ILE A 495 -11.17 13.40 -10.54
CA ILE A 495 -10.00 12.53 -10.63
C ILE A 495 -9.81 11.77 -9.31
N GLU A 496 -9.71 10.44 -9.39
CA GLU A 496 -9.21 9.63 -8.28
C GLU A 496 -7.70 9.41 -8.40
N ILE A 497 -6.94 9.66 -7.33
CA ILE A 497 -5.53 9.32 -7.25
C ILE A 497 -5.25 8.43 -6.04
N MET A 498 -4.78 7.20 -6.32
CA MET A 498 -4.25 6.28 -5.33
C MET A 498 -2.72 6.30 -5.36
N GLY A 499 -2.07 6.59 -4.21
CA GLY A 499 -0.62 6.65 -4.11
C GLY A 499 0.10 5.32 -4.40
N CYS A 500 -0.58 4.19 -4.24
CA CYS A 500 -0.04 2.86 -4.47
C CYS A 500 -0.56 2.25 -5.76
N PRO A 501 0.28 1.56 -6.57
CA PRO A 501 -0.18 0.86 -7.77
C PRO A 501 -1.25 -0.19 -7.47
N GLY A 502 -2.42 -0.09 -8.08
CA GLY A 502 -3.57 -0.96 -7.85
C GLY A 502 -4.45 -0.57 -6.65
N GLY A 503 -4.10 0.49 -5.90
CA GLY A 503 -4.84 0.96 -4.73
C GLY A 503 -4.30 0.43 -3.40
N CYS A 504 -5.11 0.56 -2.33
CA CYS A 504 -4.75 0.18 -0.97
C CYS A 504 -4.51 -1.34 -0.79
N VAL A 505 -5.06 -2.18 -1.66
CA VAL A 505 -4.79 -3.63 -1.70
C VAL A 505 -3.30 -3.95 -1.88
N ASN A 506 -2.53 -3.02 -2.45
CA ASN A 506 -1.07 -3.10 -2.61
C ASN A 506 -0.34 -2.00 -1.81
N GLY A 507 -0.92 -1.57 -0.71
CA GLY A 507 -0.37 -0.55 0.17
C GLY A 507 0.95 -0.94 0.80
N GLY A 508 1.78 0.07 1.16
CA GLY A 508 3.11 -0.14 1.75
C GLY A 508 3.11 -0.83 3.11
N GLY A 509 1.94 -0.94 3.77
CA GLY A 509 1.72 -1.64 5.05
C GLY A 509 1.18 -3.07 4.93
N GLN A 510 0.87 -3.55 3.72
CA GLN A 510 0.37 -4.90 3.46
C GLN A 510 1.47 -5.97 3.63
N PRO A 511 1.11 -7.26 3.84
CA PRO A 511 2.05 -8.37 3.89
C PRO A 511 3.02 -8.37 2.72
N GLN A 512 4.28 -8.66 3.01
CA GLN A 512 5.35 -8.64 2.02
C GLN A 512 5.44 -9.98 1.31
N GLN A 513 5.28 -9.98 0.01
CA GLN A 513 5.44 -11.17 -0.82
C GLN A 513 6.86 -11.24 -1.42
N PRO A 514 7.48 -12.44 -1.46
CA PRO A 514 8.79 -12.63 -2.07
C PRO A 514 8.82 -12.20 -3.53
N GLY A 515 10.02 -11.85 -4.01
CA GLY A 515 10.19 -11.39 -5.39
C GLY A 515 9.70 -12.37 -6.46
N TYR A 516 9.81 -13.69 -6.22
CA TYR A 516 9.30 -14.67 -7.17
C TYR A 516 7.77 -14.63 -7.25
N VAL A 517 7.05 -14.49 -6.14
CA VAL A 517 5.58 -14.35 -6.12
C VAL A 517 5.16 -13.07 -6.83
N ARG A 518 5.82 -11.95 -6.52
CA ARG A 518 5.55 -10.66 -7.19
C ARG A 518 5.75 -10.68 -8.69
N ASN A 519 6.66 -11.51 -9.17
CA ASN A 519 6.99 -11.64 -10.61
C ASN A 519 6.08 -12.62 -11.37
N THR A 520 5.31 -13.46 -10.67
CA THR A 520 4.53 -14.56 -11.27
C THR A 520 3.05 -14.53 -10.93
N THR A 521 2.65 -13.72 -9.94
CA THR A 521 1.27 -13.66 -9.43
C THR A 521 0.77 -12.22 -9.45
N ASP A 522 -0.41 -11.99 -9.99
CA ASP A 522 -1.08 -10.69 -9.88
C ASP A 522 -1.78 -10.55 -8.53
N ILE A 523 -0.97 -10.20 -7.51
CA ILE A 523 -1.40 -10.03 -6.13
C ILE A 523 -2.50 -8.95 -6.01
N ARG A 524 -2.40 -7.89 -6.83
CA ARG A 524 -3.32 -6.75 -6.79
C ARG A 524 -4.72 -7.17 -7.18
N THR A 525 -4.85 -7.88 -8.29
CA THR A 525 -6.14 -8.40 -8.77
C THR A 525 -6.74 -9.40 -7.80
N LEU A 526 -5.94 -10.31 -7.23
CA LEU A 526 -6.43 -11.29 -6.26
C LEU A 526 -7.00 -10.64 -5.00
N ARG A 527 -6.29 -9.65 -4.44
CA ARG A 527 -6.76 -8.91 -3.26
C ARG A 527 -7.95 -7.98 -3.57
N ALA A 528 -7.95 -7.31 -4.74
CA ALA A 528 -9.05 -6.45 -5.16
C ALA A 528 -10.35 -7.25 -5.40
N LYS A 529 -10.24 -8.47 -5.91
CA LYS A 529 -11.38 -9.36 -6.10
C LYS A 529 -12.16 -9.58 -4.81
N VAL A 530 -11.49 -9.70 -3.65
CA VAL A 530 -12.15 -9.84 -2.35
C VAL A 530 -13.10 -8.67 -2.09
N LEU A 531 -12.65 -7.45 -2.38
CA LEU A 531 -13.44 -6.24 -2.12
C LEU A 531 -14.65 -6.16 -3.06
N TYR A 532 -14.47 -6.46 -4.34
CA TYR A 532 -15.56 -6.48 -5.30
C TYR A 532 -16.56 -7.62 -5.03
N ASP A 533 -16.09 -8.80 -4.61
CA ASP A 533 -16.97 -9.90 -4.22
C ASP A 533 -17.78 -9.54 -2.96
N THR A 534 -17.17 -8.83 -2.00
CA THR A 534 -17.84 -8.35 -0.79
C THR A 534 -18.89 -7.29 -1.13
N ASP A 535 -18.56 -6.31 -1.99
CA ASP A 535 -19.54 -5.32 -2.48
C ASP A 535 -20.72 -5.99 -3.20
N ALA A 536 -20.45 -6.95 -4.09
CA ALA A 536 -21.50 -7.63 -4.84
C ALA A 536 -22.45 -8.43 -3.94
N ALA A 537 -21.95 -8.95 -2.82
CA ALA A 537 -22.75 -9.69 -1.84
C ALA A 537 -23.40 -8.79 -0.77
N ALA A 538 -23.04 -7.51 -0.70
CA ALA A 538 -23.52 -6.60 0.32
C ALA A 538 -25.01 -6.28 0.15
N PRO A 539 -25.82 -6.28 1.23
CA PRO A 539 -27.23 -5.91 1.17
C PRO A 539 -27.45 -4.43 0.84
N ILE A 540 -26.48 -3.59 1.18
CA ILE A 540 -26.44 -2.15 0.90
C ILE A 540 -25.21 -1.89 0.05
N ARG A 541 -25.37 -1.29 -1.14
CA ARG A 541 -24.27 -1.06 -2.07
C ARG A 541 -23.99 0.41 -2.37
N LYS A 542 -24.74 1.32 -1.76
CA LYS A 542 -24.62 2.76 -1.93
C LYS A 542 -24.43 3.44 -0.58
N SER A 543 -23.52 4.39 -0.50
CA SER A 543 -23.17 5.07 0.76
C SER A 543 -24.35 5.85 1.36
N HIS A 544 -25.13 6.53 0.53
CA HIS A 544 -26.31 7.29 0.96
C HIS A 544 -27.50 6.42 1.43
N GLU A 545 -27.45 5.11 1.21
CA GLU A 545 -28.45 4.15 1.73
C GLU A 545 -28.06 3.58 3.10
N ASN A 546 -26.81 3.77 3.57
CA ASN A 546 -26.35 3.27 4.87
C ASN A 546 -27.18 3.89 6.01
N PRO A 547 -27.92 3.06 6.80
CA PRO A 547 -28.79 3.57 7.86
C PRO A 547 -28.03 4.26 8.99
N ALA A 548 -26.80 3.85 9.28
CA ALA A 548 -25.97 4.48 10.31
C ALA A 548 -25.47 5.87 9.88
N ILE A 549 -25.22 6.06 8.59
CA ILE A 549 -24.88 7.37 8.02
C ILE A 549 -26.10 8.29 8.05
N LYS A 550 -27.29 7.79 7.68
CA LYS A 550 -28.53 8.57 7.78
C LYS A 550 -28.79 9.02 9.22
N GLU A 551 -28.71 8.09 10.19
CA GLU A 551 -28.87 8.42 11.62
C GLU A 551 -27.86 9.49 12.07
N LEU A 552 -26.60 9.39 11.63
CA LEU A 552 -25.56 10.36 11.97
C LEU A 552 -25.89 11.77 11.47
N TYR A 553 -26.37 11.91 10.22
CA TYR A 553 -26.77 13.20 9.68
C TYR A 553 -28.05 13.72 10.36
N ASP A 554 -29.08 12.89 10.48
CA ASP A 554 -30.36 13.27 11.04
C ASP A 554 -30.28 13.73 12.51
N THR A 555 -29.39 13.11 13.29
CA THR A 555 -29.31 13.35 14.73
C THR A 555 -28.14 14.20 15.19
N TYR A 556 -27.09 14.35 14.38
CA TYR A 556 -25.86 14.95 14.83
C TYR A 556 -25.21 15.96 13.87
N LEU A 557 -24.98 15.60 12.60
CA LEU A 557 -24.28 16.45 11.64
C LEU A 557 -25.19 17.45 10.91
N GLY A 558 -26.47 17.15 10.75
CA GLY A 558 -27.40 17.92 9.96
C GLY A 558 -27.46 17.48 8.50
N THR A 559 -26.87 18.23 7.60
CA THR A 559 -26.75 17.89 6.16
C THR A 559 -25.29 17.84 5.72
N PRO A 560 -24.96 17.12 4.64
CA PRO A 560 -23.63 17.24 4.04
C PRO A 560 -23.24 18.68 3.79
N GLY A 561 -21.99 19.05 4.09
CA GLY A 561 -21.49 20.42 4.00
C GLY A 561 -22.01 21.39 5.06
N SER A 562 -22.79 20.95 6.08
CA SER A 562 -23.18 21.82 7.19
C SER A 562 -21.99 22.35 7.97
N GLU A 563 -22.12 23.42 8.72
CA GLU A 563 -21.05 24.01 9.53
C GLU A 563 -20.40 22.97 10.46
N LYS A 564 -21.21 22.11 11.09
CA LYS A 564 -20.72 21.05 11.99
C LYS A 564 -20.01 19.94 11.21
N ALA A 565 -20.56 19.51 10.06
CA ALA A 565 -19.90 18.55 9.20
C ALA A 565 -18.56 19.09 8.68
N HIS A 566 -18.54 20.35 8.23
CA HIS A 566 -17.34 21.01 7.77
C HIS A 566 -16.25 21.09 8.86
N HIS A 567 -16.62 21.46 10.08
CA HIS A 567 -15.69 21.52 11.21
C HIS A 567 -15.05 20.15 11.55
N LEU A 568 -15.84 19.09 11.54
CA LEU A 568 -15.38 17.75 11.95
C LEU A 568 -14.69 16.98 10.82
N LEU A 569 -15.17 17.13 9.58
CA LEU A 569 -14.88 16.20 8.48
C LEU A 569 -14.01 16.81 7.37
N HIS A 570 -13.71 18.10 7.43
CA HIS A 570 -12.89 18.75 6.41
C HIS A 570 -11.52 19.17 6.94
N THR A 571 -10.59 19.41 6.04
CA THR A 571 -9.18 19.72 6.32
C THR A 571 -8.63 20.70 5.29
N SER A 572 -7.43 21.19 5.52
CA SER A 572 -6.70 22.07 4.62
C SER A 572 -5.37 21.45 4.17
N TYR A 573 -4.76 22.03 3.14
CA TYR A 573 -3.51 21.56 2.58
C TYR A 573 -2.46 22.66 2.57
N VAL A 574 -1.18 22.25 2.73
CA VAL A 574 -0.05 23.15 2.79
C VAL A 574 0.84 22.99 1.55
N LYS A 575 1.39 24.09 1.04
CA LYS A 575 2.41 24.03 0.00
C LYS A 575 3.75 23.71 0.64
N ARG A 576 4.35 22.56 0.25
CA ARG A 576 5.66 22.13 0.73
C ARG A 576 6.72 22.38 -0.33
N SER A 577 7.94 22.72 0.09
CA SER A 577 9.07 22.74 -0.83
C SER A 577 9.56 21.32 -1.13
N ILE A 578 10.22 21.15 -2.29
CA ILE A 578 10.91 19.87 -2.62
C ILE A 578 12.14 19.69 -1.71
N ASN A 579 12.77 20.80 -1.34
CA ASN A 579 13.84 20.85 -0.36
C ASN A 579 13.26 21.50 0.90
N ASN A 580 13.13 20.74 1.97
CA ASN A 580 12.76 21.29 3.27
C ASN A 580 13.90 22.22 3.73
N ASN A 581 13.77 23.49 3.49
CA ASN A 581 14.52 24.56 4.13
C ASN A 581 13.58 25.31 5.04
#